data_ca8cf29b0aee10270896319f701e51f6
#
_entry.id   ca8cf29b0aee10270896319f701e51f6
#
_cell.length_a   1.000
_cell.length_b   1.000
_cell.length_c   1.000
_cell.angle_alpha   90.00
_cell.angle_beta   90.00
_cell.angle_gamma   90.00
#
_symmetry.space_group_name_H-M   'P 1'
#
loop_
_entity.id
_entity.type
_entity.pdbx_description
1 polymer ?
#
loop_
_entity_poly.entity_id
_entity_poly.type
_entity_poly.pdbx_seq_one_letter_code
_entity_poly.pdbx_strand_id
1 'polypeptide(L)'
;MITLAICYTINPNKLGDFKEYVAAELGPIRHSGGNILGYFLPTDFAGPTNEALGLIDVSDLAAYEKYRKALAEDPVHKKNVARLEQSSAVLATNRILIQRFQER
;
A
#
# COMPACT_ATOMS: atom_id res chain seq x y z
N MET A 1 12.53 -1.61 -13.78
CA MET A 1 11.33 -1.34 -13.01
C MET A 1 11.43 -1.98 -11.64
N ILE A 2 11.00 -1.27 -10.63
CA ILE A 2 11.07 -1.71 -9.23
C ILE A 2 9.64 -1.76 -8.70
N THR A 3 9.35 -2.80 -7.91
CA THR A 3 8.03 -2.95 -7.30
C THR A 3 8.13 -2.73 -5.79
N LEU A 4 7.36 -1.79 -5.29
CA LEU A 4 7.15 -1.63 -3.85
C LEU A 4 6.09 -2.63 -3.42
N ALA A 5 6.46 -3.54 -2.53
CA ALA A 5 5.52 -4.48 -1.93
C ALA A 5 5.29 -4.09 -0.47
N ILE A 6 4.06 -3.79 -0.14
CA ILE A 6 3.66 -3.37 1.21
C ILE A 6 2.83 -4.49 1.82
N CYS A 7 3.33 -5.08 2.89
CA CYS A 7 2.61 -6.12 3.65
C CYS A 7 2.00 -5.47 4.88
N TYR A 8 0.70 -5.59 5.01
CA TYR A 8 -0.05 -5.04 6.15
C TYR A 8 -0.54 -6.18 7.03
N THR A 9 -0.31 -6.05 8.34
CA THR A 9 -1.00 -6.89 9.32
C THR A 9 -2.20 -6.11 9.81
N ILE A 10 -3.39 -6.65 9.60
CA ILE A 10 -4.64 -5.94 9.84
C ILE A 10 -5.29 -6.42 11.13
N ASN A 11 -5.88 -5.50 11.87
CA ASN A 11 -6.74 -5.85 12.99
C ASN A 11 -7.98 -6.56 12.41
N PRO A 12 -8.24 -7.84 12.76
CA PRO A 12 -9.32 -8.62 12.14
C PRO A 12 -10.71 -7.99 12.27
N ASN A 13 -10.90 -7.18 13.31
CA ASN A 13 -12.19 -6.51 13.54
C ASN A 13 -12.32 -5.18 12.77
N LYS A 14 -11.28 -4.79 12.02
CA LYS A 14 -11.21 -3.50 11.35
C LYS A 14 -10.95 -3.60 9.86
N LEU A 15 -11.28 -4.73 9.25
CA LEU A 15 -11.07 -4.94 7.81
C LEU A 15 -11.81 -3.89 6.97
N GLY A 16 -13.02 -3.51 7.39
CA GLY A 16 -13.78 -2.45 6.72
C GLY A 16 -13.06 -1.12 6.68
N ASP A 17 -12.45 -0.72 7.81
CA ASP A 17 -11.65 0.50 7.88
C ASP A 17 -10.43 0.44 6.96
N PHE A 18 -9.79 -0.72 6.87
CA PHE A 18 -8.68 -0.92 5.96
C PHE A 18 -9.12 -0.79 4.49
N LYS A 19 -10.25 -1.36 4.13
CA LYS A 19 -10.81 -1.25 2.77
C LYS A 19 -11.09 0.21 2.41
N GLU A 20 -11.63 0.99 3.34
CA GLU A 20 -11.85 2.41 3.13
C GLU A 20 -10.53 3.15 2.91
N TYR A 21 -9.50 2.80 3.70
CA TYR A 21 -8.16 3.36 3.52
C TYR A 21 -7.64 3.09 2.10
N VAL A 22 -7.71 1.85 1.65
CA VAL A 22 -7.24 1.48 0.30
C VAL A 22 -7.98 2.28 -0.76
N ALA A 23 -9.30 2.34 -0.69
CA ALA A 23 -10.11 3.06 -1.67
C ALA A 23 -9.72 4.54 -1.75
N ALA A 24 -9.46 5.17 -0.61
CA ALA A 24 -9.08 6.59 -0.57
C ALA A 24 -7.61 6.82 -0.97
N GLU A 25 -6.76 5.81 -0.88
CA GLU A 25 -5.33 5.95 -1.16
C GLU A 25 -4.98 5.80 -2.64
N LEU A 26 -5.83 5.16 -3.43
CA LEU A 26 -5.53 4.89 -4.84
C LEU A 26 -5.25 6.17 -5.64
N GLY A 27 -6.04 7.22 -5.44
CA GLY A 27 -5.84 8.52 -6.09
C GLY A 27 -4.50 9.15 -5.75
N PRO A 28 -4.19 9.37 -4.46
CA PRO A 28 -2.88 9.90 -4.05
C PRO A 28 -1.69 9.12 -4.57
N ILE A 29 -1.76 7.78 -4.56
CA ILE A 29 -0.69 6.94 -5.09
C ILE A 29 -0.45 7.23 -6.57
N ARG A 30 -1.51 7.27 -7.37
CA ARG A 30 -1.42 7.55 -8.81
C ARG A 30 -0.90 8.95 -9.08
N HIS A 31 -1.41 9.96 -8.38
CA HIS A 31 -0.97 11.34 -8.53
C HIS A 31 0.51 11.52 -8.18
N SER A 32 1.00 10.72 -7.26
CA SER A 32 2.40 10.80 -6.81
C SER A 32 3.36 10.03 -7.72
N GLY A 33 2.86 9.34 -8.73
CA GLY A 33 3.69 8.63 -9.72
C GLY A 33 3.75 7.12 -9.55
N GLY A 34 2.98 6.54 -8.63
CA GLY A 34 2.91 5.10 -8.46
C GLY A 34 1.98 4.44 -9.47
N ASN A 35 2.44 3.35 -10.09
CA ASN A 35 1.62 2.52 -10.94
C ASN A 35 1.13 1.33 -10.12
N ILE A 36 -0.15 1.34 -9.77
CA ILE A 36 -0.73 0.34 -8.87
C ILE A 36 -0.96 -0.96 -9.64
N LEU A 37 -0.27 -2.03 -9.23
CA LEU A 37 -0.54 -3.37 -9.74
C LEU A 37 -1.78 -3.95 -9.08
N GLY A 38 -1.98 -3.65 -7.80
CA GLY A 38 -3.17 -4.04 -7.09
C GLY A 38 -2.98 -4.01 -5.57
N TYR A 39 -4.10 -4.02 -4.88
CA TYR A 39 -4.17 -4.29 -3.45
C TYR A 39 -4.91 -5.60 -3.27
N PHE A 40 -4.35 -6.47 -2.44
CA PHE A 40 -4.86 -7.83 -2.26
C PHE A 40 -5.25 -8.02 -0.81
N LEU A 41 -6.48 -8.45 -0.61
CA LEU A 41 -7.05 -8.62 0.72
C LEU A 41 -6.95 -10.08 1.16
N PRO A 42 -6.93 -10.34 2.48
CA PRO A 42 -6.92 -11.72 2.96
C PRO A 42 -8.22 -12.45 2.61
N THR A 43 -8.13 -13.76 2.51
CA THR A 43 -9.28 -14.63 2.29
C THR A 43 -9.42 -15.62 3.45
N ASP A 44 -10.56 -16.29 3.53
CA ASP A 44 -10.78 -17.33 4.54
C ASP A 44 -10.31 -18.72 4.09
N PHE A 45 -9.75 -18.81 2.87
CA PHE A 45 -9.45 -20.11 2.27
C PHE A 45 -8.09 -20.66 2.62
N ALA A 46 -7.08 -19.80 2.72
CA ALA A 46 -5.72 -20.24 3.00
C ALA A 46 -4.87 -19.08 3.51
N GLY A 47 -3.85 -19.40 4.28
CA GLY A 47 -2.90 -18.44 4.84
C GLY A 47 -3.47 -17.62 5.98
N PRO A 48 -2.73 -16.58 6.42
CA PRO A 48 -3.21 -15.67 7.44
C PRO A 48 -4.46 -14.91 6.97
N THR A 49 -5.44 -14.82 7.84
CA THR A 49 -6.72 -14.13 7.51
C THR A 49 -6.68 -12.63 7.79
N ASN A 50 -5.53 -12.11 8.19
CA ASN A 50 -5.35 -10.71 8.55
C ASN A 50 -4.13 -10.05 7.90
N GLU A 51 -3.66 -10.57 6.78
CA GLU A 51 -2.57 -9.97 6.01
C GLU A 51 -3.08 -9.49 4.66
N ALA A 52 -2.68 -8.28 4.27
CA ALA A 52 -2.98 -7.70 2.97
C ALA A 52 -1.69 -7.28 2.28
N LEU A 53 -1.75 -7.11 0.96
CA LEU A 53 -0.59 -6.78 0.16
C LEU A 53 -0.93 -5.66 -0.82
N GLY A 54 -0.09 -4.62 -0.86
CA GLY A 54 -0.15 -3.59 -1.89
C GLY A 54 1.08 -3.71 -2.79
N LEU A 55 0.89 -3.70 -4.10
CA LEU A 55 1.97 -3.75 -5.08
C LEU A 55 1.91 -2.52 -5.97
N ILE A 56 3.00 -1.76 -5.99
CA ILE A 56 3.09 -0.50 -6.72
C ILE A 56 4.41 -0.46 -7.49
N ASP A 57 4.34 -0.28 -8.81
CA ASP A 57 5.52 -0.18 -9.64
C ASP A 57 5.98 1.27 -9.77
N VAL A 58 7.28 1.45 -9.79
CA VAL A 58 7.96 2.69 -10.16
C VAL A 58 9.12 2.35 -11.11
N SER A 59 9.56 3.31 -11.93
CA SER A 59 10.54 3.01 -12.98
C SER A 59 11.93 2.69 -12.44
N ASP A 60 12.37 3.39 -11.38
CA ASP A 60 13.69 3.21 -10.76
C ASP A 60 13.71 3.78 -9.34
N LEU A 61 14.88 3.74 -8.69
CA LEU A 61 15.02 4.26 -7.33
C LEU A 61 14.79 5.78 -7.25
N ALA A 62 15.21 6.53 -8.26
CA ALA A 62 14.98 7.97 -8.29
C ALA A 62 13.49 8.29 -8.36
N ALA A 63 12.75 7.53 -9.17
CA ALA A 63 11.30 7.66 -9.25
C ALA A 63 10.62 7.26 -7.94
N TYR A 64 11.15 6.24 -7.26
CA TYR A 64 10.64 5.83 -5.96
C TYR A 64 10.81 6.95 -4.92
N GLU A 65 11.97 7.60 -4.89
CA GLU A 65 12.21 8.71 -3.96
C GLU A 65 11.25 9.88 -4.21
N LYS A 66 11.06 10.23 -5.48
CA LYS A 66 10.09 11.27 -5.87
C LYS A 66 8.67 10.90 -5.46
N TYR A 67 8.29 9.66 -5.69
CA TYR A 67 6.98 9.13 -5.32
C TYR A 67 6.74 9.26 -3.81
N ARG A 68 7.70 8.81 -3.00
CA ARG A 68 7.57 8.87 -1.54
C ARG A 68 7.44 10.30 -1.04
N LYS A 69 8.21 11.21 -1.62
CA LYS A 69 8.19 12.63 -1.25
C LYS A 69 6.86 13.28 -1.64
N ALA A 70 6.41 13.05 -2.86
CA ALA A 70 5.13 13.59 -3.34
C ALA A 70 3.96 13.07 -2.53
N LEU A 71 3.94 11.77 -2.23
CA LEU A 71 2.88 11.15 -1.45
C LEU A 71 2.82 11.73 -0.04
N ALA A 72 3.97 11.91 0.60
CA ALA A 72 4.03 12.48 1.95
C ALA A 72 3.44 13.90 2.04
N GLU A 73 3.45 14.64 0.95
CA GLU A 73 2.92 16.01 0.88
C GLU A 73 1.47 16.07 0.41
N ASP A 74 0.90 14.98 -0.08
CA ASP A 74 -0.46 14.94 -0.59
C ASP A 74 -1.47 15.09 0.57
N PRO A 75 -2.36 16.11 0.52
CA PRO A 75 -3.28 16.36 1.62
C PRO A 75 -4.33 15.25 1.80
N VAL A 76 -4.73 14.59 0.72
CA VAL A 76 -5.67 13.46 0.80
C VAL A 76 -5.00 12.28 1.50
N HIS A 77 -3.74 11.99 1.14
CA HIS A 77 -2.95 10.96 1.80
C HIS A 77 -2.81 11.23 3.30
N LYS A 78 -2.46 12.46 3.66
CA LYS A 78 -2.28 12.84 5.08
C LYS A 78 -3.55 12.60 5.90
N LYS A 79 -4.70 13.00 5.36
CA LYS A 79 -6.00 12.78 6.01
C LYS A 79 -6.32 11.30 6.13
N ASN A 80 -6.03 10.56 5.07
CA ASN A 80 -6.32 9.13 5.01
C ASN A 80 -5.49 8.35 6.02
N VAL A 81 -4.19 8.67 6.12
CA VAL A 81 -3.28 8.05 7.11
C VAL A 81 -3.71 8.38 8.54
N ALA A 82 -4.08 9.63 8.80
CA ALA A 82 -4.55 10.03 10.12
C ALA A 82 -5.80 9.24 10.54
N ARG A 83 -6.73 9.06 9.61
CA ARG A 83 -7.96 8.27 9.85
C ARG A 83 -7.64 6.82 10.11
N LEU A 84 -6.71 6.25 9.32
CA LEU A 84 -6.26 4.87 9.50
C LEU A 84 -5.64 4.66 10.88
N GLU A 85 -4.78 5.57 11.31
CA GLU A 85 -4.16 5.51 12.64
C GLU A 85 -5.18 5.57 13.76
N GLN A 86 -6.17 6.44 13.64
CA GLN A 86 -7.25 6.56 14.63
C GLN A 86 -8.10 5.29 14.71
N SER A 87 -8.28 4.59 13.59
CA SER A 87 -9.07 3.36 13.56
C SER A 87 -8.37 2.16 14.18
N SER A 88 -7.04 2.20 14.30
CA SER A 88 -6.22 1.05 14.72
C SER A 88 -6.38 -0.17 13.81
N ALA A 89 -6.70 0.05 12.53
CA ALA A 89 -6.94 -1.02 11.58
C ALA A 89 -5.66 -1.74 11.15
N VAL A 90 -4.52 -1.06 11.14
CA VAL A 90 -3.24 -1.65 10.76
C VAL A 90 -2.37 -1.80 12.01
N LEU A 91 -1.99 -3.05 12.30
CA LEU A 91 -1.18 -3.39 13.46
C LEU A 91 0.32 -3.31 13.15
N ALA A 92 0.70 -3.61 11.91
CA ALA A 92 2.08 -3.57 11.45
C ALA A 92 2.12 -3.37 9.95
N THR A 93 3.18 -2.72 9.47
CA THR A 93 3.42 -2.50 8.06
C THR A 93 4.88 -2.84 7.74
N ASN A 94 5.10 -3.61 6.70
CA ASN A 94 6.44 -3.94 6.22
C ASN A 94 6.52 -3.60 4.74
N ARG A 95 7.56 -2.85 4.35
CA ARG A 95 7.79 -2.44 2.96
C ARG A 95 9.07 -3.01 2.45
N ILE A 96 9.02 -3.58 1.24
CA ILE A 96 10.22 -4.05 0.56
C ILE A 96 10.21 -3.55 -0.89
N LEU A 97 11.39 -3.35 -1.45
CA LEU A 97 11.57 -3.05 -2.86
C LEU A 97 12.11 -4.30 -3.53
N ILE A 98 11.42 -4.75 -4.57
CA ILE A 98 11.75 -5.99 -5.28
C ILE A 98 11.78 -5.72 -6.78
N GLN A 99 12.43 -6.61 -7.52
CA GLN A 99 12.46 -6.57 -8.97
C GLN A 99 11.87 -7.87 -9.53
N ARG A 100 11.10 -7.74 -10.60
CA ARG A 100 10.60 -8.91 -11.29
C ARG A 100 11.75 -9.66 -11.94
N PHE A 101 11.77 -10.97 -11.78
CA PHE A 101 12.72 -11.83 -12.51
C PHE A 101 12.40 -11.75 -14.01
N GLN A 102 13.42 -11.42 -14.82
CA GLN A 102 13.25 -11.32 -16.26
C GLN A 102 13.57 -12.67 -16.90
N GLU A 103 12.56 -13.30 -17.48
CA GLU A 103 12.76 -14.48 -18.30
C GLU A 103 13.30 -14.08 -19.67
N ARG A 104 14.14 -14.91 -20.22
CA ARG A 104 14.69 -14.72 -21.56
C ARG A 104 13.96 -15.57 -22.58
#